data_dff5fa0c2e5a580705ba86bf12a0fb25
#
_entry.id   dff5fa0c2e5a580705ba86bf12a0fb25
#
_cell.length_a   1.000
_cell.length_b   1.000
_cell.length_c   1.000
_cell.angle_alpha   90.00
_cell.angle_beta   90.00
_cell.angle_gamma   90.00
#
_symmetry.space_group_name_H-M   'P 1'
#
loop_
_entity.id
_entity.type
_entity.pdbx_description
1 polymer ?
#
loop_
_entity_poly.entity_id
_entity_poly.type
_entity_poly.pdbx_seq_one_letter_code
_entity_poly.pdbx_strand_id
1 'polypeptide(L)'
;MINDKILIFGYGSIAIKHKKFLTKLYPKKKIFIYSKRKIKIKNRINKLEDILLIKPKHVIICSNTKNHFKDLIFFENNFKKINILVEKPLFDKIYNYKFKNNKIFVGYNLRFDPIMQFIKNKIRNKKIWVANIMCGSYLPNWRKNIKYYKTYSSKKNQGGGVVLDLSHEFDYATWFFGKLSKKFSLIDKVSNLKINSEDYCNFYGSAKRCKHISIYLDYFSRIPYRLIFLKGKNFFLKANLLKKKNNLF
;
A
#
# COMPACT_ATOMS: atom_id res chain seq x y z
N MET A 1 -15.09 -29.32 -5.29
CA MET A 1 -14.60 -28.01 -4.80
C MET A 1 -13.09 -28.00 -4.94
N ILE A 2 -12.57 -27.17 -5.80
CA ILE A 2 -11.15 -27.10 -6.17
C ILE A 2 -10.36 -26.76 -4.91
N ASN A 3 -9.39 -27.59 -4.59
CA ASN A 3 -8.52 -27.48 -3.42
C ASN A 3 -7.49 -26.35 -3.63
N ASP A 4 -7.98 -25.09 -3.75
CA ASP A 4 -7.15 -23.92 -4.00
C ASP A 4 -6.26 -23.64 -2.79
N LYS A 5 -4.97 -23.91 -2.94
CA LYS A 5 -3.97 -23.64 -1.92
C LYS A 5 -3.63 -22.15 -1.91
N ILE A 6 -3.54 -21.58 -0.71
CA ILE A 6 -3.16 -20.20 -0.48
C ILE A 6 -1.76 -20.17 0.12
N LEU A 7 -0.88 -19.34 -0.44
CA LEU A 7 0.47 -19.11 0.07
C LEU A 7 0.60 -17.66 0.55
N ILE A 8 1.07 -17.46 1.79
CA ILE A 8 1.58 -16.19 2.27
C ILE A 8 3.10 -16.22 2.16
N PHE A 9 3.66 -15.31 1.38
CA PHE A 9 5.09 -15.21 1.12
C PHE A 9 5.70 -14.04 1.91
N GLY A 10 6.49 -14.35 2.93
CA GLY A 10 6.91 -13.43 3.98
C GLY A 10 6.07 -13.57 5.26
N TYR A 11 6.66 -13.26 6.43
CA TYR A 11 5.96 -13.36 7.71
C TYR A 11 6.29 -12.19 8.64
N GLY A 12 5.79 -11.02 8.27
CA GLY A 12 5.79 -9.79 9.09
C GLY A 12 4.41 -9.52 9.68
N SER A 13 4.23 -8.34 10.29
CA SER A 13 2.97 -7.93 10.93
C SER A 13 1.77 -7.96 9.98
N ILE A 14 1.95 -7.58 8.71
CA ILE A 14 0.87 -7.61 7.72
C ILE A 14 0.51 -9.05 7.32
N ALA A 15 1.49 -9.93 7.19
CA ALA A 15 1.26 -11.34 6.90
C ALA A 15 0.43 -12.04 8.00
N ILE A 16 0.69 -11.69 9.27
CA ILE A 16 -0.09 -12.17 10.41
C ILE A 16 -1.55 -11.72 10.31
N LYS A 17 -1.80 -10.48 9.90
CA LYS A 17 -3.16 -9.97 9.67
C LYS A 17 -3.84 -10.73 8.52
N HIS A 18 -3.16 -10.89 7.39
CA HIS A 18 -3.71 -11.69 6.27
C HIS A 18 -4.02 -13.12 6.70
N LYS A 19 -3.11 -13.79 7.40
CA LYS A 19 -3.37 -15.13 7.93
C LYS A 19 -4.64 -15.17 8.78
N LYS A 20 -4.78 -14.25 9.74
CA LYS A 20 -5.95 -14.16 10.62
C LYS A 20 -7.25 -14.01 9.81
N PHE A 21 -7.29 -13.09 8.84
CA PHE A 21 -8.48 -12.87 8.00
C PHE A 21 -8.77 -14.07 7.11
N LEU A 22 -7.78 -14.65 6.45
CA LEU A 22 -7.95 -15.81 5.59
C LEU A 22 -8.45 -17.03 6.38
N THR A 23 -7.93 -17.27 7.58
CA THR A 23 -8.40 -18.37 8.43
C THR A 23 -9.87 -18.18 8.83
N LYS A 24 -10.29 -16.92 9.08
CA LYS A 24 -11.69 -16.60 9.39
C LYS A 24 -12.61 -16.78 8.17
N LEU A 25 -12.19 -16.27 7.01
CA LEU A 25 -13.00 -16.30 5.78
C LEU A 25 -13.05 -17.69 5.11
N TYR A 26 -11.98 -18.44 5.23
CA TYR A 26 -11.79 -19.74 4.58
C TYR A 26 -11.29 -20.80 5.56
N PRO A 27 -12.07 -21.18 6.58
CA PRO A 27 -11.62 -22.06 7.68
C PRO A 27 -11.21 -23.46 7.19
N LYS A 28 -11.77 -23.92 6.08
CA LYS A 28 -11.45 -25.23 5.46
C LYS A 28 -10.25 -25.19 4.51
N LYS A 29 -9.74 -24.00 4.12
CA LYS A 29 -8.62 -23.90 3.18
C LYS A 29 -7.28 -24.02 3.90
N LYS A 30 -6.35 -24.76 3.28
CA LYS A 30 -5.00 -24.91 3.80
C LYS A 30 -4.15 -23.69 3.40
N ILE A 31 -3.70 -22.92 4.40
CA ILE A 31 -2.85 -21.75 4.23
C ILE A 31 -1.41 -22.18 4.51
N PHE A 32 -0.54 -22.02 3.52
CA PHE A 32 0.90 -22.24 3.61
C PHE A 32 1.61 -20.91 3.86
N ILE A 33 2.75 -20.97 4.55
CA ILE A 33 3.53 -19.77 4.86
C ILE A 33 4.99 -20.02 4.57
N TYR A 34 5.56 -19.25 3.66
CA TYR A 34 7.00 -19.20 3.43
C TYR A 34 7.63 -18.03 4.19
N SER A 35 8.69 -18.30 4.93
CA SER A 35 9.46 -17.27 5.61
C SER A 35 10.90 -17.68 5.78
N LYS A 36 11.83 -16.75 5.49
CA LYS A 36 13.27 -16.93 5.80
C LYS A 36 13.56 -16.89 7.30
N ARG A 37 12.64 -16.36 8.12
CA ARG A 37 12.78 -16.35 9.57
C ARG A 37 12.44 -17.71 10.14
N LYS A 38 13.17 -18.17 11.16
CA LYS A 38 12.80 -19.35 11.95
C LYS A 38 11.54 -19.02 12.76
N ILE A 39 10.40 -19.58 12.37
CA ILE A 39 9.09 -19.37 13.01
C ILE A 39 8.45 -20.73 13.25
N LYS A 40 7.82 -20.90 14.42
CA LYS A 40 7.08 -22.13 14.76
C LYS A 40 5.61 -21.93 14.38
N ILE A 41 5.22 -22.37 13.19
CA ILE A 41 3.83 -22.29 12.71
C ILE A 41 3.48 -23.52 11.88
N LYS A 42 2.20 -23.90 11.92
CA LYS A 42 1.66 -24.99 11.10
C LYS A 42 1.74 -24.62 9.61
N ASN A 43 2.03 -25.60 8.76
CA ASN A 43 2.15 -25.45 7.29
C ASN A 43 3.24 -24.45 6.86
N ARG A 44 4.32 -24.33 7.63
CA ARG A 44 5.49 -23.56 7.22
C ARG A 44 6.20 -24.27 6.08
N ILE A 45 6.63 -23.48 5.11
CA ILE A 45 7.53 -23.90 4.01
C ILE A 45 8.93 -23.40 4.38
N ASN A 46 9.91 -24.28 4.32
CA ASN A 46 11.27 -23.97 4.73
C ASN A 46 12.13 -23.53 3.54
N LYS A 47 11.99 -24.19 2.41
CA LYS A 47 12.76 -23.94 1.20
C LYS A 47 11.89 -23.29 0.13
N LEU A 48 12.50 -22.46 -0.70
CA LEU A 48 11.80 -21.77 -1.79
C LEU A 48 11.30 -22.77 -2.84
N GLU A 49 12.07 -23.81 -3.08
CA GLU A 49 11.80 -24.87 -4.04
C GLU A 49 10.54 -25.68 -3.66
N ASP A 50 10.25 -25.83 -2.36
CA ASP A 50 9.07 -26.56 -1.88
C ASP A 50 7.75 -25.89 -2.33
N ILE A 51 7.80 -24.59 -2.68
CA ILE A 51 6.64 -23.86 -3.22
C ILE A 51 6.19 -24.45 -4.56
N LEU A 52 7.12 -24.94 -5.37
CA LEU A 52 6.82 -25.57 -6.67
C LEU A 52 5.98 -26.85 -6.49
N LEU A 53 6.23 -27.61 -5.43
CA LEU A 53 5.46 -28.81 -5.09
C LEU A 53 4.05 -28.48 -4.58
N ILE A 54 3.91 -27.34 -3.90
CA ILE A 54 2.60 -26.91 -3.35
C ILE A 54 1.65 -26.46 -4.46
N LYS A 55 2.16 -25.85 -5.52
CA LYS A 55 1.40 -25.28 -6.63
C LYS A 55 0.25 -24.38 -6.14
N PRO A 56 0.56 -23.25 -5.45
CA PRO A 56 -0.47 -22.36 -4.92
C PRO A 56 -1.27 -21.71 -6.05
N LYS A 57 -2.59 -21.56 -5.87
CA LYS A 57 -3.46 -20.82 -6.79
C LYS A 57 -3.55 -19.34 -6.42
N HIS A 58 -3.39 -19.04 -5.14
CA HIS A 58 -3.39 -17.68 -4.60
C HIS A 58 -2.13 -17.43 -3.78
N VAL A 59 -1.47 -16.32 -4.05
CA VAL A 59 -0.24 -15.90 -3.36
C VAL A 59 -0.43 -14.51 -2.79
N ILE A 60 0.01 -14.30 -1.54
CA ILE A 60 0.08 -12.96 -0.93
C ILE A 60 1.52 -12.67 -0.60
N ILE A 61 2.13 -11.72 -1.30
CA ILE A 61 3.51 -11.28 -1.06
C ILE A 61 3.50 -10.20 0.02
N CYS A 62 4.09 -10.54 1.18
CA CYS A 62 4.20 -9.71 2.37
C CYS A 62 5.66 -9.49 2.79
N SER A 63 6.59 -9.64 1.90
CA SER A 63 8.00 -9.33 2.10
C SER A 63 8.26 -7.83 2.23
N ASN A 64 9.48 -7.42 2.48
CA ASN A 64 9.83 -6.00 2.43
C ASN A 64 9.73 -5.48 1.00
N THR A 65 9.32 -4.21 0.82
CA THR A 65 9.10 -3.57 -0.47
C THR A 65 10.25 -3.77 -1.45
N LYS A 66 11.50 -3.66 -0.98
CA LYS A 66 12.71 -3.91 -1.78
C LYS A 66 12.74 -5.30 -2.45
N ASN A 67 12.08 -6.29 -1.87
CA ASN A 67 12.08 -7.65 -2.38
C ASN A 67 10.89 -7.95 -3.30
N HIS A 68 9.86 -7.10 -3.34
CA HIS A 68 8.62 -7.38 -4.09
C HIS A 68 8.88 -7.71 -5.56
N PHE A 69 9.78 -6.97 -6.22
CA PHE A 69 10.11 -7.23 -7.62
C PHE A 69 10.73 -8.63 -7.80
N LYS A 70 11.76 -8.97 -7.01
CA LYS A 70 12.40 -10.28 -7.06
C LYS A 70 11.42 -11.41 -6.77
N ASP A 71 10.56 -11.23 -5.77
CA ASP A 71 9.57 -12.21 -5.37
C ASP A 71 8.51 -12.40 -6.47
N LEU A 72 8.06 -11.32 -7.11
CA LEU A 72 7.16 -11.41 -8.27
C LEU A 72 7.81 -12.13 -9.46
N ILE A 73 9.08 -11.85 -9.77
CA ILE A 73 9.81 -12.55 -10.84
C ILE A 73 9.87 -14.05 -10.57
N PHE A 74 10.08 -14.47 -9.31
CA PHE A 74 10.03 -15.89 -8.96
C PHE A 74 8.69 -16.53 -9.35
N PHE A 75 7.57 -15.89 -8.99
CA PHE A 75 6.25 -16.41 -9.34
C PHE A 75 5.94 -16.30 -10.84
N GLU A 76 6.38 -15.24 -11.50
CA GLU A 76 6.16 -15.05 -12.94
C GLU A 76 6.87 -16.12 -13.78
N ASN A 77 8.07 -16.54 -13.37
CA ASN A 77 8.85 -17.54 -14.09
C ASN A 77 8.39 -18.98 -13.83
N ASN A 78 7.85 -19.24 -12.64
CA ASN A 78 7.55 -20.61 -12.22
C ASN A 78 6.06 -20.97 -12.23
N PHE A 79 5.17 -20.00 -12.37
CA PHE A 79 3.71 -20.23 -12.31
C PHE A 79 2.99 -19.46 -13.41
N LYS A 80 1.86 -20.03 -13.85
CA LYS A 80 0.96 -19.38 -14.82
C LYS A 80 -0.48 -19.37 -14.28
N LYS A 81 -1.22 -18.29 -14.58
CA LYS A 81 -2.65 -18.15 -14.26
C LYS A 81 -2.97 -18.25 -12.75
N ILE A 82 -2.03 -17.85 -11.88
CA ILE A 82 -2.28 -17.69 -10.46
C ILE A 82 -2.64 -16.23 -10.12
N ASN A 83 -3.30 -16.03 -8.99
CA ASN A 83 -3.62 -14.70 -8.47
C ASN A 83 -2.60 -14.31 -7.42
N ILE A 84 -1.95 -13.17 -7.59
CA ILE A 84 -0.91 -12.66 -6.69
C ILE A 84 -1.34 -11.32 -6.13
N LEU A 85 -1.55 -11.23 -4.83
CA LEU A 85 -1.68 -9.97 -4.11
C LEU A 85 -0.29 -9.57 -3.59
N VAL A 86 0.20 -8.40 -4.00
CA VAL A 86 1.44 -7.83 -3.45
C VAL A 86 1.08 -6.71 -2.49
N GLU A 87 1.69 -6.70 -1.31
CA GLU A 87 1.52 -5.58 -0.38
C GLU A 87 2.04 -4.27 -0.95
N LYS A 88 1.44 -3.19 -0.50
CA LYS A 88 1.82 -1.83 -0.92
C LYS A 88 3.12 -1.36 -0.22
N PRO A 89 3.91 -0.48 -0.87
CA PRO A 89 3.84 -0.14 -2.28
C PRO A 89 4.31 -1.29 -3.17
N LEU A 90 3.91 -1.31 -4.45
CA LEU A 90 4.26 -2.41 -5.34
C LEU A 90 5.78 -2.60 -5.42
N PHE A 91 6.53 -1.50 -5.61
CA PHE A 91 7.99 -1.50 -5.74
C PHE A 91 8.62 -0.32 -5.00
N ASP A 92 9.91 -0.44 -4.71
CA ASP A 92 10.75 0.63 -4.13
C ASP A 92 11.28 1.61 -5.19
N LYS A 93 11.32 1.20 -6.45
CA LYS A 93 11.77 1.97 -7.61
C LYS A 93 11.05 1.52 -8.88
N ILE A 94 11.29 2.20 -9.99
CA ILE A 94 10.73 1.83 -11.29
C ILE A 94 11.53 0.64 -11.85
N TYR A 95 10.81 -0.40 -12.28
CA TYR A 95 11.35 -1.54 -13.02
C TYR A 95 10.72 -1.60 -14.40
N ASN A 96 11.55 -1.70 -15.43
CA ASN A 96 11.08 -1.87 -16.82
C ASN A 96 10.83 -3.37 -17.08
N TYR A 97 9.73 -3.88 -16.57
CA TYR A 97 9.33 -5.29 -16.74
C TYR A 97 7.82 -5.41 -16.92
N LYS A 98 7.39 -6.30 -17.81
CA LYS A 98 5.98 -6.57 -18.09
C LYS A 98 5.60 -7.97 -17.63
N PHE A 99 4.84 -8.06 -16.57
CA PHE A 99 4.25 -9.31 -16.09
C PHE A 99 3.12 -9.75 -17.02
N LYS A 100 3.11 -11.03 -17.46
CA LYS A 100 2.14 -11.55 -18.44
C LYS A 100 1.48 -12.86 -18.03
N ASN A 101 2.15 -13.65 -17.18
CA ASN A 101 1.72 -15.01 -16.87
C ASN A 101 0.67 -15.07 -15.77
N ASN A 102 0.61 -14.06 -14.90
CA ASN A 102 -0.17 -14.09 -13.66
C ASN A 102 -1.03 -12.83 -13.50
N LYS A 103 -2.12 -12.94 -12.71
CA LYS A 103 -2.93 -11.77 -12.33
C LYS A 103 -2.36 -11.15 -11.06
N ILE A 104 -1.87 -9.92 -11.16
CA ILE A 104 -1.24 -9.19 -10.07
C ILE A 104 -2.18 -8.10 -9.56
N PHE A 105 -2.39 -8.08 -8.24
CA PHE A 105 -3.14 -7.08 -7.50
C PHE A 105 -2.22 -6.43 -6.49
N VAL A 106 -2.40 -5.13 -6.25
CA VAL A 106 -1.62 -4.38 -5.24
C VAL A 106 -2.51 -4.08 -4.03
N GLY A 107 -1.96 -4.21 -2.84
CA GLY A 107 -2.67 -4.13 -1.56
C GLY A 107 -3.14 -2.73 -1.16
N TYR A 108 -3.64 -1.92 -2.08
CA TYR A 108 -4.22 -0.60 -1.81
C TYR A 108 -5.66 -0.73 -1.27
N ASN A 109 -5.76 -1.16 -0.04
CA ASN A 109 -7.01 -1.49 0.64
C ASN A 109 -7.96 -0.28 0.84
N LEU A 110 -7.45 0.97 0.86
CA LEU A 110 -8.31 2.15 0.95
C LEU A 110 -9.28 2.29 -0.23
N ARG A 111 -9.01 1.66 -1.37
CA ARG A 111 -9.99 1.61 -2.47
C ARG A 111 -11.30 0.90 -2.08
N PHE A 112 -11.29 0.05 -1.05
CA PHE A 112 -12.45 -0.68 -0.53
C PHE A 112 -13.07 -0.03 0.72
N ASP A 113 -12.50 1.07 1.20
CA ASP A 113 -13.05 1.83 2.32
C ASP A 113 -14.38 2.49 1.89
N PRO A 114 -15.46 2.39 2.71
CA PRO A 114 -16.77 2.94 2.35
C PRO A 114 -16.75 4.44 2.06
N ILE A 115 -15.95 5.22 2.78
CA ILE A 115 -15.82 6.68 2.54
C ILE A 115 -15.17 6.91 1.19
N MET A 116 -14.13 6.16 0.85
CA MET A 116 -13.43 6.29 -0.42
C MET A 116 -14.31 5.88 -1.61
N GLN A 117 -15.11 4.82 -1.46
CA GLN A 117 -16.10 4.41 -2.45
C GLN A 117 -17.19 5.48 -2.61
N PHE A 118 -17.69 6.04 -1.52
CA PHE A 118 -18.64 7.16 -1.55
C PHE A 118 -18.06 8.36 -2.31
N ILE A 119 -16.83 8.80 -1.97
CA ILE A 119 -16.16 9.91 -2.67
C ILE A 119 -16.05 9.59 -4.16
N LYS A 120 -15.58 8.39 -4.53
CA LYS A 120 -15.44 7.97 -5.93
C LYS A 120 -16.75 8.09 -6.70
N ASN A 121 -17.86 7.65 -6.10
CA ASN A 121 -19.18 7.74 -6.71
C ASN A 121 -19.67 9.18 -6.83
N LYS A 122 -19.49 10.00 -5.79
CA LYS A 122 -19.90 11.42 -5.78
C LYS A 122 -19.19 12.27 -6.85
N ILE A 123 -17.93 11.95 -7.15
CA ILE A 123 -17.15 12.70 -8.15
C ILE A 123 -17.21 12.10 -9.56
N ARG A 124 -17.94 10.98 -9.76
CA ARG A 124 -17.94 10.21 -11.02
C ARG A 124 -18.15 11.09 -12.26
N ASN A 125 -19.12 12.00 -12.21
CA ASN A 125 -19.51 12.88 -13.32
C ASN A 125 -19.18 14.33 -13.03
N LYS A 126 -18.27 14.62 -12.09
CA LYS A 126 -17.90 15.99 -11.72
C LYS A 126 -16.50 16.32 -12.23
N LYS A 127 -16.35 17.54 -12.73
CA LYS A 127 -15.05 18.13 -13.04
C LYS A 127 -14.51 18.79 -11.78
N ILE A 128 -13.46 18.23 -11.22
CA ILE A 128 -12.82 18.76 -10.04
C ILE A 128 -11.79 19.81 -10.46
N TRP A 129 -11.84 20.99 -9.84
CA TRP A 129 -10.88 22.04 -10.09
C TRP A 129 -9.64 21.88 -9.24
N VAL A 130 -9.85 21.63 -7.94
CA VAL A 130 -8.78 21.52 -6.96
C VAL A 130 -9.01 20.30 -6.06
N ALA A 131 -7.97 19.53 -5.84
CA ALA A 131 -7.90 18.45 -4.86
C ALA A 131 -6.70 18.69 -3.95
N ASN A 132 -6.94 18.83 -2.63
CA ASN A 132 -5.90 18.84 -1.62
C ASN A 132 -6.00 17.55 -0.82
N ILE A 133 -4.93 16.79 -0.80
CA ILE A 133 -4.81 15.49 -0.16
C ILE A 133 -3.68 15.58 0.84
N MET A 134 -3.97 15.30 2.11
CA MET A 134 -3.00 15.50 3.18
C MET A 134 -2.99 14.28 4.10
N CYS A 135 -1.80 13.77 4.40
CA CYS A 135 -1.62 12.70 5.37
C CYS A 135 -0.34 12.94 6.16
N GLY A 136 -0.49 13.02 7.47
CA GLY A 136 0.63 13.17 8.37
C GLY A 136 0.42 12.39 9.66
N SER A 137 1.51 11.85 10.21
CA SER A 137 1.50 11.20 11.50
C SER A 137 2.90 11.02 12.05
N TYR A 138 3.02 10.99 13.38
CA TYR A 138 4.32 10.90 14.04
C TYR A 138 4.89 9.49 13.97
N LEU A 139 5.91 9.29 13.14
CA LEU A 139 6.52 7.98 12.90
C LEU A 139 6.91 7.21 14.18
N PRO A 140 7.46 7.84 15.24
CA PRO A 140 7.76 7.15 16.49
C PRO A 140 6.54 6.46 17.15
N ASN A 141 5.34 6.96 16.91
CA ASN A 141 4.11 6.42 17.51
C ASN A 141 3.50 5.25 16.71
N TRP A 142 4.03 4.90 15.56
CA TRP A 142 3.44 3.86 14.70
C TRP A 142 3.52 2.46 15.28
N ARG A 143 4.54 2.19 16.11
CA ARG A 143 4.79 0.86 16.70
C ARG A 143 5.25 1.02 18.16
N LYS A 144 4.37 0.73 19.09
CA LYS A 144 4.59 0.96 20.54
C LYS A 144 5.87 0.30 21.09
N ASN A 145 6.24 -0.89 20.63
CA ASN A 145 7.33 -1.69 21.21
C ASN A 145 8.57 -1.78 20.32
N ILE A 146 8.68 -0.93 19.31
CA ILE A 146 9.81 -0.95 18.37
C ILE A 146 10.36 0.46 18.21
N LYS A 147 11.64 0.64 18.46
CA LYS A 147 12.33 1.91 18.20
C LYS A 147 12.20 2.25 16.71
N TYR A 148 11.53 3.35 16.37
CA TYR A 148 11.17 3.71 15.00
C TYR A 148 12.37 3.73 14.05
N TYR A 149 13.54 4.17 14.51
CA TYR A 149 14.79 4.21 13.73
C TYR A 149 15.37 2.81 13.39
N LYS A 150 14.84 1.74 13.98
CA LYS A 150 15.16 0.34 13.63
C LYS A 150 14.19 -0.25 12.60
N THR A 151 13.11 0.46 12.27
CA THR A 151 12.10 -0.03 11.31
C THR A 151 12.53 0.24 9.86
N TYR A 152 11.93 -0.46 8.91
CA TYR A 152 12.20 -0.25 7.48
C TYR A 152 11.82 1.18 7.04
N SER A 153 10.77 1.77 7.64
CA SER A 153 10.29 3.14 7.34
C SER A 153 11.38 4.20 7.50
N SER A 154 12.30 3.98 8.44
CA SER A 154 13.44 4.88 8.69
C SER A 154 14.62 4.69 7.74
N LYS A 155 14.58 3.67 6.86
CA LYS A 155 15.74 3.23 6.07
C LYS A 155 15.45 3.30 4.58
N LYS A 156 16.02 4.28 3.89
CA LYS A 156 15.86 4.48 2.44
C LYS A 156 16.24 3.23 1.64
N ASN A 157 17.32 2.55 2.01
CA ASN A 157 17.79 1.33 1.34
C ASN A 157 16.91 0.09 1.56
N GLN A 158 15.87 0.18 2.41
CA GLN A 158 14.87 -0.89 2.63
C GLN A 158 13.50 -0.55 2.01
N GLY A 159 13.42 0.52 1.22
CA GLY A 159 12.16 1.03 0.67
C GLY A 159 11.34 1.80 1.70
N GLY A 160 12.01 2.43 2.70
CA GLY A 160 11.39 3.35 3.63
C GLY A 160 11.31 4.75 3.05
N GLY A 161 10.58 5.61 3.75
CA GLY A 161 10.34 7.01 3.40
C GLY A 161 8.85 7.33 3.30
N VAL A 162 8.53 8.59 3.49
CA VAL A 162 7.15 9.05 3.62
C VAL A 162 6.34 8.80 2.35
N VAL A 163 6.96 8.93 1.18
CA VAL A 163 6.28 8.72 -0.12
C VAL A 163 5.84 7.28 -0.30
N LEU A 164 6.70 6.32 0.00
CA LEU A 164 6.40 4.89 -0.15
C LEU A 164 5.46 4.39 0.95
N ASP A 165 5.67 4.84 2.18
CA ASP A 165 4.80 4.40 3.29
C ASP A 165 3.38 4.98 3.20
N LEU A 166 3.26 6.25 2.80
CA LEU A 166 1.99 6.95 2.62
C LEU A 166 1.56 7.00 1.13
N SER A 167 1.92 5.95 0.35
CA SER A 167 1.61 5.86 -1.07
C SER A 167 0.12 5.71 -1.41
N HIS A 168 -0.72 5.44 -0.42
CA HIS A 168 -2.18 5.41 -0.61
C HIS A 168 -2.71 6.72 -1.19
N GLU A 169 -2.12 7.85 -0.82
CA GLU A 169 -2.52 9.19 -1.24
C GLU A 169 -2.35 9.36 -2.75
N PHE A 170 -1.25 8.89 -3.29
CA PHE A 170 -0.99 8.85 -4.74
C PHE A 170 -1.89 7.82 -5.45
N ASP A 171 -2.11 6.66 -4.82
CA ASP A 171 -2.94 5.61 -5.38
C ASP A 171 -4.38 6.06 -5.57
N TYR A 172 -5.04 6.57 -4.51
CA TYR A 172 -6.41 6.98 -4.67
C TYR A 172 -6.58 8.29 -5.46
N ALA A 173 -5.59 9.19 -5.46
CA ALA A 173 -5.60 10.35 -6.36
C ALA A 173 -5.62 9.89 -7.83
N THR A 174 -4.76 8.92 -8.18
CA THR A 174 -4.76 8.31 -9.51
C THR A 174 -6.08 7.60 -9.83
N TRP A 175 -6.62 6.87 -8.88
CA TRP A 175 -7.90 6.18 -9.02
C TRP A 175 -9.09 7.13 -9.20
N PHE A 176 -9.08 8.28 -8.52
CA PHE A 176 -10.13 9.31 -8.62
C PHE A 176 -10.06 10.10 -9.93
N PHE A 177 -8.86 10.52 -10.32
CA PHE A 177 -8.68 11.58 -11.33
C PHE A 177 -7.99 11.11 -12.60
N GLY A 178 -7.40 9.92 -12.62
CA GLY A 178 -6.58 9.40 -13.71
C GLY A 178 -5.09 9.62 -13.47
N LYS A 179 -4.27 9.31 -14.47
CA LYS A 179 -2.81 9.44 -14.40
C LYS A 179 -2.40 10.84 -13.96
N LEU A 180 -1.57 10.92 -12.92
CA LEU A 180 -1.04 12.17 -12.42
C LEU A 180 0.07 12.69 -13.32
N SER A 181 0.01 13.98 -13.63
CA SER A 181 1.07 14.74 -14.31
C SER A 181 1.71 15.67 -13.29
N LYS A 182 2.99 15.42 -12.99
CA LYS A 182 3.76 16.21 -12.04
C LYS A 182 4.13 17.56 -12.67
N LYS A 183 3.91 18.66 -11.95
CA LYS A 183 4.45 19.98 -12.23
C LYS A 183 5.63 20.31 -11.32
N PHE A 184 5.47 20.00 -10.03
CA PHE A 184 6.50 20.24 -9.02
C PHE A 184 6.44 19.15 -7.95
N SER A 185 7.57 18.84 -7.32
CA SER A 185 7.59 18.02 -6.09
C SER A 185 8.82 18.37 -5.26
N LEU A 186 8.62 18.55 -3.96
CA LEU A 186 9.66 18.64 -2.96
C LEU A 186 9.58 17.39 -2.09
N ILE A 187 10.65 16.62 -2.04
CA ILE A 187 10.77 15.40 -1.24
C ILE A 187 12.06 15.55 -0.45
N ASP A 188 11.95 15.64 0.85
CA ASP A 188 13.10 16.00 1.68
C ASP A 188 13.06 15.36 3.07
N LYS A 189 14.18 15.45 3.77
CA LYS A 189 14.36 15.13 5.18
C LYS A 189 14.44 16.45 5.96
N VAL A 190 13.31 16.90 6.53
CA VAL A 190 13.21 18.22 7.17
C VAL A 190 13.19 18.19 8.70
N SER A 191 12.79 17.06 9.32
CA SER A 191 12.66 16.96 10.78
C SER A 191 13.92 16.42 11.46
N ASN A 192 13.96 16.50 12.80
CA ASN A 192 15.02 15.91 13.63
C ASN A 192 14.83 14.41 13.92
N LEU A 193 13.96 13.70 13.18
CA LEU A 193 13.80 12.27 13.33
C LEU A 193 15.11 11.54 12.95
N LYS A 194 15.52 10.55 13.75
CA LYS A 194 16.71 9.72 13.49
C LYS A 194 16.41 8.69 12.37
N ILE A 195 16.35 9.17 11.14
CA ILE A 195 16.08 8.38 9.93
C ILE A 195 16.96 8.85 8.78
N ASN A 196 17.22 8.00 7.79
CA ASN A 196 17.94 8.36 6.56
C ASN A 196 17.05 8.31 5.30
N SER A 197 15.74 8.18 5.50
CA SER A 197 14.73 8.32 4.46
C SER A 197 14.11 9.72 4.53
N GLU A 198 13.42 10.13 3.49
CA GLU A 198 12.64 11.36 3.49
C GLU A 198 11.46 11.27 4.49
N ASP A 199 11.15 12.39 5.14
CA ASP A 199 10.05 12.53 6.08
C ASP A 199 8.99 13.57 5.68
N TYR A 200 9.21 14.20 4.54
CA TYR A 200 8.34 15.21 3.96
C TYR A 200 8.17 14.99 2.46
N CYS A 201 6.96 15.20 1.99
CA CYS A 201 6.65 15.27 0.57
C CYS A 201 5.56 16.29 0.30
N ASN A 202 5.82 17.19 -0.64
CA ASN A 202 4.81 18.05 -1.22
C ASN A 202 4.84 17.88 -2.74
N PHE A 203 3.77 17.30 -3.28
CA PHE A 203 3.57 17.11 -4.70
C PHE A 203 2.50 18.07 -5.20
N TYR A 204 2.78 18.71 -6.33
CA TYR A 204 1.82 19.52 -7.05
C TYR A 204 1.76 19.08 -8.52
N GLY A 205 0.53 18.92 -9.02
CA GLY A 205 0.34 18.45 -10.38
C GLY A 205 -1.11 18.56 -10.84
N SER A 206 -1.46 17.79 -11.87
CA SER A 206 -2.80 17.72 -12.45
C SER A 206 -3.13 16.30 -12.89
N ALA A 207 -4.38 16.07 -13.27
CA ALA A 207 -4.83 14.85 -13.94
C ALA A 207 -5.98 15.17 -14.89
N LYS A 208 -6.35 14.23 -15.77
CA LYS A 208 -7.44 14.41 -16.74
C LYS A 208 -8.72 14.97 -16.10
N ARG A 209 -9.07 14.54 -14.88
CA ARG A 209 -10.31 14.90 -14.20
C ARG A 209 -10.14 15.92 -13.06
N CYS A 210 -8.93 16.43 -12.85
CA CYS A 210 -8.64 17.43 -11.83
C CYS A 210 -7.55 18.39 -12.31
N LYS A 211 -7.83 19.71 -12.32
CA LYS A 211 -6.88 20.72 -12.82
C LYS A 211 -5.67 20.92 -11.92
N HIS A 212 -5.88 20.91 -10.62
CA HIS A 212 -4.84 21.17 -9.61
C HIS A 212 -4.95 20.12 -8.50
N ILE A 213 -3.86 19.39 -8.27
CA ILE A 213 -3.76 18.36 -7.24
C ILE A 213 -2.54 18.67 -6.39
N SER A 214 -2.77 18.85 -5.09
CA SER A 214 -1.71 18.93 -4.10
C SER A 214 -1.77 17.70 -3.20
N ILE A 215 -0.62 17.03 -3.00
CA ILE A 215 -0.48 15.91 -2.06
C ILE A 215 0.63 16.26 -1.07
N TYR A 216 0.27 16.37 0.19
CA TYR A 216 1.16 16.67 1.29
C TYR A 216 1.28 15.47 2.23
N LEU A 217 2.52 15.04 2.50
CA LEU A 217 2.81 13.90 3.36
C LEU A 217 3.91 14.24 4.36
N ASP A 218 3.73 13.82 5.63
CA ASP A 218 4.78 13.95 6.63
C ASP A 218 4.83 12.83 7.67
N TYR A 219 6.00 12.66 8.31
CA TYR A 219 6.26 11.73 9.40
C TYR A 219 6.33 12.38 10.79
N PHE A 220 6.19 13.70 10.88
CA PHE A 220 6.47 14.45 12.10
C PHE A 220 5.22 15.10 12.73
N SER A 221 4.04 14.99 12.14
CA SER A 221 2.80 15.50 12.70
C SER A 221 2.42 14.78 13.98
N ARG A 222 2.40 15.50 15.09
CA ARG A 222 2.09 14.95 16.42
C ARG A 222 0.62 14.53 16.55
N ILE A 223 -0.26 15.26 15.90
CA ILE A 223 -1.68 14.93 15.77
C ILE A 223 -1.85 14.30 14.38
N PRO A 224 -2.19 13.00 14.28
CA PRO A 224 -2.35 12.34 13.01
C PRO A 224 -3.57 12.86 12.26
N TYR A 225 -3.43 13.05 10.97
CA TYR A 225 -4.53 13.42 10.06
C TYR A 225 -4.42 12.66 8.74
N ARG A 226 -5.58 12.48 8.09
CA ARG A 226 -5.71 12.02 6.70
C ARG A 226 -6.94 12.67 6.11
N LEU A 227 -6.71 13.73 5.33
CA LEU A 227 -7.72 14.67 4.88
C LEU A 227 -7.77 14.73 3.36
N ILE A 228 -8.98 14.88 2.84
CA ILE A 228 -9.24 15.11 1.42
C ILE A 228 -10.16 16.31 1.31
N PHE A 229 -9.77 17.30 0.51
CA PHE A 229 -10.60 18.44 0.13
C PHE A 229 -10.72 18.47 -1.38
N LEU A 230 -11.97 18.46 -1.88
CA LEU A 230 -12.27 18.54 -3.31
C LEU A 230 -13.16 19.74 -3.59
N LYS A 231 -12.79 20.52 -4.61
CA LYS A 231 -13.55 21.70 -5.04
C LYS A 231 -13.82 21.63 -6.54
N GLY A 232 -15.03 21.95 -6.94
CA GLY A 232 -15.48 22.01 -8.35
C GLY A 232 -16.64 22.97 -8.51
N LYS A 233 -17.25 23.04 -9.70
CA LYS A 233 -18.43 23.88 -9.91
C LYS A 233 -19.57 23.39 -8.99
N ASN A 234 -20.06 24.27 -8.12
CA ASN A 234 -21.12 23.98 -7.16
C ASN A 234 -20.86 22.66 -6.37
N PHE A 235 -19.58 22.41 -6.03
CA PHE A 235 -19.19 21.21 -5.35
C PHE A 235 -18.03 21.47 -4.39
N PHE A 236 -18.25 21.12 -3.13
CA PHE A 236 -17.23 21.05 -2.10
C PHE A 236 -17.38 19.75 -1.34
N LEU A 237 -16.27 19.06 -1.08
CA LEU A 237 -16.23 17.87 -0.25
C LEU A 237 -15.01 17.93 0.66
N LYS A 238 -15.22 17.72 1.96
CA LYS A 238 -14.18 17.51 2.96
C LYS A 238 -14.37 16.13 3.56
N ALA A 239 -13.32 15.32 3.60
CA ALA A 239 -13.32 14.02 4.25
C ALA A 239 -12.15 13.89 5.21
N ASN A 240 -12.39 13.30 6.39
CA ASN A 240 -11.35 12.90 7.34
C ASN A 240 -11.39 11.38 7.50
N LEU A 241 -10.40 10.69 6.94
CA LEU A 241 -10.37 9.22 6.91
C LEU A 241 -9.95 8.58 8.26
N LEU A 242 -9.51 9.37 9.24
CA LEU A 242 -9.21 8.89 10.59
C LEU A 242 -10.41 8.96 11.53
N LYS A 243 -11.38 9.84 11.26
CA LYS A 243 -12.61 9.96 12.04
C LYS A 243 -13.68 9.07 11.41
N LYS A 244 -14.07 8.01 12.08
CA LYS A 244 -15.13 7.09 11.64
C LYS A 244 -16.55 7.71 11.62
N LYS A 245 -16.73 8.91 12.13
CA LYS A 245 -18.01 9.66 12.06
C LYS A 245 -17.94 10.61 10.86
N ASN A 246 -18.93 10.46 9.99
CA ASN A 246 -19.15 11.23 8.77
C ASN A 246 -19.26 12.73 9.06
N ASN A 247 -18.24 13.49 8.74
CA ASN A 247 -18.37 14.91 8.46
C ASN A 247 -18.10 15.08 6.96
N LEU A 248 -19.09 14.70 6.17
CA LEU A 248 -19.23 15.08 4.77
C LEU A 248 -20.05 16.39 4.81
N PHE A 249 -19.41 17.50 4.53
CA PHE A 249 -20.06 18.80 4.27
C PHE A 249 -20.02 19.10 2.79
#